data_02322229faba78da37cd52f939a8e7c6
#
_entry.id   02322229faba78da37cd52f939a8e7c6
#
_cell.length_a   1.000
_cell.length_b   1.000
_cell.length_c   1.000
_cell.angle_alpha   90.00
_cell.angle_beta   90.00
_cell.angle_gamma   90.00
#
_symmetry.space_group_name_H-M   'P 1'
#
loop_
_entity.id
_entity.type
_entity.pdbx_description
1 polymer ?
#
loop_
_entity_poly.entity_id
_entity_poly.type
_entity_poly.pdbx_seq_one_letter_code
_entity_poly.pdbx_strand_id
1 'polypeptide(L)'
;SPQTIAGYLVNYIHTTPVLEKRDITINEHIWYLFEYDCGQNWHANPAKGYPYYTFQHFTENGKLDRMRVLKESLLAINRNFNKNLCSWFAGMFTALNPSVEEQLTLQPEMFAALSSPHSRPINIILGLLKNLCSHPRFLTDDFLDQTALLFASDVKAVHQNTLGVLSKLAKEKKEYHDAICCAATQGLMSRDESTQNKIVKLIQTFGETESPTLKEALSAYAETMLTSTKKELAAYLKDNVSDALSTDKVLLTTLDEQASVASFDYEPMPP
;
A
#
# COMPACT_ATOMS: atom_id res chain seq x y z
N SER A 1 -17.95 -25.87 18.91
CA SER A 1 -17.98 -24.58 18.21
C SER A 1 -17.17 -24.67 16.91
N PRO A 2 -17.36 -23.75 15.96
CA PRO A 2 -16.55 -23.68 14.73
C PRO A 2 -15.05 -23.64 15.00
N GLN A 3 -14.61 -22.86 15.97
CA GLN A 3 -13.20 -22.80 16.38
C GLN A 3 -12.67 -24.15 16.90
N THR A 4 -13.47 -24.90 17.65
CA THR A 4 -13.09 -26.23 18.12
C THR A 4 -12.92 -27.20 16.95
N ILE A 5 -13.80 -27.11 15.95
CA ILE A 5 -13.73 -27.92 14.73
C ILE A 5 -12.47 -27.56 13.94
N ALA A 6 -12.19 -26.26 13.73
CA ALA A 6 -10.98 -25.80 13.07
C ALA A 6 -9.71 -26.31 13.78
N GLY A 7 -9.66 -26.20 15.12
CA GLY A 7 -8.54 -26.70 15.92
C GLY A 7 -8.33 -28.22 15.84
N TYR A 8 -9.41 -28.98 15.61
CA TYR A 8 -9.30 -30.39 15.32
C TYR A 8 -8.79 -30.66 13.89
N LEU A 9 -9.36 -29.97 12.89
CA LEU A 9 -9.05 -30.18 11.48
C LEU A 9 -7.62 -29.83 11.13
N VAL A 10 -7.04 -28.83 11.77
CA VAL A 10 -5.67 -28.39 11.50
C VAL A 10 -4.64 -29.51 11.66
N ASN A 11 -4.89 -30.48 12.55
CA ASN A 11 -4.02 -31.64 12.73
C ASN A 11 -4.02 -32.58 11.51
N TYR A 12 -5.04 -32.49 10.66
CA TYR A 12 -5.21 -33.32 9.47
C TYR A 12 -5.01 -32.56 8.17
N ILE A 13 -4.56 -31.30 8.22
CA ILE A 13 -4.42 -30.43 7.05
C ILE A 13 -3.49 -31.00 5.96
N HIS A 14 -2.66 -32.00 6.29
CA HIS A 14 -1.80 -32.70 5.32
C HIS A 14 -2.37 -34.06 4.89
N THR A 15 -3.50 -34.47 5.42
CA THR A 15 -4.01 -35.84 5.26
C THR A 15 -5.31 -35.79 4.49
N THR A 16 -5.21 -35.57 3.16
CA THR A 16 -6.39 -35.47 2.28
C THR A 16 -7.37 -36.65 2.46
N PRO A 17 -6.92 -37.93 2.57
CA PRO A 17 -7.86 -39.03 2.74
C PRO A 17 -8.65 -38.99 4.06
N VAL A 18 -8.13 -38.31 5.09
CA VAL A 18 -8.86 -38.13 6.35
C VAL A 18 -9.92 -37.05 6.23
N LEU A 19 -9.58 -35.93 5.57
CA LEU A 19 -10.49 -34.81 5.33
C LEU A 19 -11.63 -35.20 4.39
N GLU A 20 -11.37 -36.08 3.42
CA GLU A 20 -12.34 -36.55 2.44
C GLU A 20 -13.39 -37.51 2.98
N LYS A 21 -13.21 -38.04 4.18
CA LYS A 21 -14.11 -39.09 4.75
C LYS A 21 -15.54 -38.62 5.00
N ARG A 22 -15.76 -37.31 5.10
CA ARG A 22 -17.08 -36.73 5.39
C ARG A 22 -17.33 -35.53 4.53
N ASP A 23 -18.41 -35.53 3.77
CA ASP A 23 -18.80 -34.43 2.90
C ASP A 23 -18.95 -33.11 3.66
N ILE A 24 -19.51 -33.12 4.86
CA ILE A 24 -19.65 -31.94 5.71
C ILE A 24 -18.28 -31.29 6.03
N THR A 25 -17.21 -32.10 6.11
CA THR A 25 -15.86 -31.57 6.38
C THR A 25 -15.36 -30.75 5.21
N ILE A 26 -15.55 -31.22 3.99
CA ILE A 26 -15.15 -30.52 2.77
C ILE A 26 -16.07 -29.34 2.46
N ASN A 27 -17.39 -29.52 2.61
CA ASN A 27 -18.37 -28.52 2.19
C ASN A 27 -18.47 -27.34 3.19
N GLU A 28 -18.29 -27.59 4.50
CA GLU A 28 -18.53 -26.61 5.55
C GLU A 28 -17.33 -26.38 6.46
N HIS A 29 -16.81 -27.44 7.08
CA HIS A 29 -15.87 -27.27 8.19
C HIS A 29 -14.49 -26.76 7.76
N ILE A 30 -14.04 -27.06 6.54
CA ILE A 30 -12.72 -26.65 6.04
C ILE A 30 -12.59 -25.12 5.98
N TRP A 31 -13.70 -24.41 5.80
CA TRP A 31 -13.72 -22.95 5.73
C TRP A 31 -13.41 -22.30 7.08
N TYR A 32 -13.63 -22.99 8.21
CA TYR A 32 -13.23 -22.49 9.52
C TYR A 32 -11.71 -22.34 9.66
N LEU A 33 -10.92 -23.02 8.83
CA LEU A 33 -9.46 -22.83 8.78
C LEU A 33 -9.06 -21.45 8.24
N PHE A 34 -9.94 -20.74 7.53
CA PHE A 34 -9.72 -19.36 7.09
C PHE A 34 -10.25 -18.33 8.11
N GLU A 35 -11.05 -18.75 9.07
CA GLU A 35 -11.72 -17.85 10.02
C GLU A 35 -11.05 -17.81 11.39
N TYR A 36 -10.40 -18.92 11.79
CA TYR A 36 -9.82 -19.07 13.13
C TYR A 36 -8.33 -19.36 13.07
N ASP A 37 -7.55 -18.68 13.94
CA ASP A 37 -6.14 -19.02 14.15
C ASP A 37 -6.04 -20.32 14.95
N CYS A 38 -5.66 -21.38 14.30
CA CYS A 38 -5.43 -22.72 14.89
C CYS A 38 -4.00 -23.21 14.62
N GLY A 39 -3.09 -22.31 14.22
CA GLY A 39 -1.70 -22.67 13.93
C GLY A 39 -1.52 -23.37 12.57
N GLN A 40 -2.36 -23.09 11.58
CA GLN A 40 -2.31 -23.72 10.25
C GLN A 40 -0.92 -23.67 9.63
N ASN A 41 -0.23 -22.55 9.78
CA ASN A 41 1.14 -22.35 9.29
C ASN A 41 2.19 -23.25 9.97
N TRP A 42 1.92 -23.74 11.19
CA TRP A 42 2.79 -24.70 11.89
C TRP A 42 2.54 -26.12 11.44
N HIS A 43 1.28 -26.48 11.29
CA HIS A 43 0.86 -27.82 10.86
C HIS A 43 1.15 -28.04 9.38
N ALA A 44 1.01 -27.02 8.56
CA ALA A 44 1.39 -27.00 7.15
C ALA A 44 2.88 -26.70 6.96
N ASN A 45 3.75 -27.44 7.65
CA ASN A 45 5.19 -27.15 7.70
C ASN A 45 5.85 -27.13 6.31
N PRO A 46 6.36 -25.97 5.85
CA PRO A 46 7.06 -25.86 4.54
C PRO A 46 8.27 -26.77 4.43
N ALA A 47 8.95 -27.08 5.54
CA ALA A 47 10.10 -27.98 5.56
C ALA A 47 9.76 -29.42 5.17
N LYS A 48 8.48 -29.81 5.19
CA LYS A 48 7.99 -31.10 4.69
C LYS A 48 7.57 -31.08 3.22
N GLY A 49 7.78 -29.97 2.51
CA GLY A 49 7.65 -29.87 1.06
C GLY A 49 6.28 -29.45 0.51
N TYR A 50 5.19 -29.44 1.30
CA TYR A 50 3.83 -29.21 0.78
C TYR A 50 2.94 -28.36 1.70
N PRO A 51 3.28 -27.07 1.94
CA PRO A 51 2.51 -26.26 2.90
C PRO A 51 1.05 -26.02 2.49
N TYR A 52 0.74 -26.14 1.19
CA TYR A 52 -0.60 -25.86 0.64
C TYR A 52 -1.21 -27.06 -0.10
N TYR A 53 -0.56 -28.22 -0.01
CA TYR A 53 -0.92 -29.42 -0.79
C TYR A 53 -2.40 -29.78 -0.73
N THR A 54 -3.01 -29.76 0.44
CA THR A 54 -4.41 -30.13 0.61
C THR A 54 -5.35 -29.21 -0.18
N PHE A 55 -5.13 -27.90 -0.12
CA PHE A 55 -5.95 -26.94 -0.84
C PHE A 55 -5.71 -27.00 -2.34
N GLN A 56 -4.45 -27.17 -2.78
CA GLN A 56 -4.13 -27.39 -4.18
C GLN A 56 -4.80 -28.66 -4.70
N HIS A 57 -4.64 -29.78 -4.00
CA HIS A 57 -5.22 -31.07 -4.38
C HIS A 57 -6.76 -30.99 -4.48
N PHE A 58 -7.43 -30.37 -3.51
CA PHE A 58 -8.89 -30.29 -3.51
C PHE A 58 -9.43 -29.32 -4.55
N THR A 59 -8.72 -28.24 -4.86
CA THR A 59 -9.11 -27.32 -5.94
C THR A 59 -8.87 -27.94 -7.32
N GLU A 60 -7.78 -28.67 -7.52
CA GLU A 60 -7.46 -29.36 -8.78
C GLU A 60 -8.45 -30.49 -9.08
N ASN A 61 -8.89 -31.19 -8.05
CA ASN A 61 -9.86 -32.30 -8.18
C ASN A 61 -11.35 -31.83 -8.11
N GLY A 62 -11.59 -30.50 -8.07
CA GLY A 62 -12.95 -29.96 -8.04
C GLY A 62 -13.73 -30.22 -6.74
N LYS A 63 -13.06 -30.63 -5.66
CA LYS A 63 -13.68 -30.87 -4.35
C LYS A 63 -13.90 -29.59 -3.55
N LEU A 64 -13.08 -28.58 -3.78
CA LEU A 64 -13.27 -27.22 -3.26
C LEU A 64 -13.47 -26.25 -4.41
N ASP A 65 -14.35 -25.28 -4.23
CA ASP A 65 -14.48 -24.16 -5.12
C ASP A 65 -13.17 -23.33 -5.09
N ARG A 66 -12.46 -23.36 -6.21
CA ARG A 66 -11.17 -22.70 -6.37
C ARG A 66 -11.26 -21.20 -6.16
N MET A 67 -12.28 -20.54 -6.72
CA MET A 67 -12.46 -19.09 -6.56
C MET A 67 -12.72 -18.72 -5.10
N ARG A 68 -13.47 -19.54 -4.38
CA ARG A 68 -13.69 -19.36 -2.95
C ARG A 68 -12.39 -19.52 -2.15
N VAL A 69 -11.58 -20.54 -2.45
CA VAL A 69 -10.28 -20.73 -1.76
C VAL A 69 -9.35 -19.53 -2.00
N LEU A 70 -9.27 -19.03 -3.24
CA LEU A 70 -8.48 -17.83 -3.56
C LEU A 70 -8.99 -16.60 -2.80
N LYS A 71 -10.31 -16.37 -2.83
CA LYS A 71 -10.95 -15.25 -2.13
C LYS A 71 -10.75 -15.30 -0.62
N GLU A 72 -11.03 -16.44 0.01
CA GLU A 72 -10.87 -16.60 1.47
C GLU A 72 -9.41 -16.46 1.90
N SER A 73 -8.45 -16.86 1.06
CA SER A 73 -7.02 -16.63 1.31
C SER A 73 -6.68 -15.15 1.42
N LEU A 74 -7.22 -14.32 0.52
CA LEU A 74 -7.03 -12.86 0.56
C LEU A 74 -7.74 -12.22 1.77
N LEU A 75 -8.97 -12.64 2.06
CA LEU A 75 -9.74 -12.14 3.20
C LEU A 75 -9.07 -12.49 4.54
N ALA A 76 -8.44 -13.67 4.63
CA ALA A 76 -7.73 -14.10 5.83
C ALA A 76 -6.49 -13.23 6.14
N ILE A 77 -5.89 -12.56 5.13
CA ILE A 77 -4.77 -11.63 5.33
C ILE A 77 -5.15 -10.45 6.24
N ASN A 78 -6.40 -10.00 6.18
CA ASN A 78 -6.92 -8.87 6.96
C ASN A 78 -7.58 -9.26 8.29
N ARG A 79 -7.61 -10.53 8.60
CA ARG A 79 -8.07 -10.97 9.92
C ARG A 79 -7.01 -10.63 10.98
N ASN A 80 -7.43 -10.52 12.22
CA ASN A 80 -6.51 -10.24 13.34
C ASN A 80 -5.67 -11.48 13.71
N PHE A 81 -4.98 -12.03 12.70
CA PHE A 81 -4.06 -13.14 12.84
C PHE A 81 -2.63 -12.64 13.05
N ASN A 82 -1.77 -13.52 13.57
CA ASN A 82 -0.36 -13.20 13.67
C ASN A 82 0.32 -13.09 12.27
N LYS A 83 1.47 -12.41 12.24
CA LYS A 83 2.24 -12.16 11.01
C LYS A 83 2.51 -13.41 10.17
N ASN A 84 2.80 -14.53 10.83
CA ASN A 84 3.17 -15.76 10.12
C ASN A 84 1.96 -16.39 9.44
N LEU A 85 0.82 -16.38 10.09
CA LEU A 85 -0.42 -16.92 9.54
C LEU A 85 -0.94 -16.04 8.38
N CYS A 86 -0.96 -14.71 8.53
CA CYS A 86 -1.30 -13.81 7.41
C CYS A 86 -0.36 -14.03 6.20
N SER A 87 0.94 -14.21 6.46
CA SER A 87 1.91 -14.49 5.40
C SER A 87 1.71 -15.86 4.76
N TRP A 88 1.25 -16.84 5.55
CA TRP A 88 0.92 -18.18 5.05
C TRP A 88 -0.27 -18.13 4.08
N PHE A 89 -1.32 -17.37 4.39
CA PHE A 89 -2.46 -17.19 3.48
C PHE A 89 -2.08 -16.45 2.20
N ALA A 90 -1.25 -15.40 2.27
CA ALA A 90 -0.71 -14.74 1.07
C ALA A 90 0.13 -15.71 0.22
N GLY A 91 0.92 -16.56 0.86
CA GLY A 91 1.67 -17.64 0.21
C GLY A 91 0.78 -18.68 -0.45
N MET A 92 -0.34 -19.07 0.18
CA MET A 92 -1.32 -19.99 -0.38
C MET A 92 -1.97 -19.42 -1.64
N PHE A 93 -2.40 -18.16 -1.62
CA PHE A 93 -2.92 -17.50 -2.81
C PHE A 93 -1.93 -17.57 -3.98
N THR A 94 -0.65 -17.30 -3.70
CA THR A 94 0.41 -17.36 -4.73
C THR A 94 0.66 -18.80 -5.20
N ALA A 95 0.70 -19.77 -4.28
CA ALA A 95 0.98 -21.18 -4.60
C ALA A 95 -0.13 -21.83 -5.44
N LEU A 96 -1.37 -21.37 -5.29
CA LEU A 96 -2.49 -21.77 -6.15
C LEU A 96 -2.34 -21.22 -7.59
N ASN A 97 -1.35 -20.37 -7.83
CA ASN A 97 -1.05 -19.81 -9.15
C ASN A 97 -2.29 -19.26 -9.88
N PRO A 98 -2.96 -18.22 -9.32
CA PRO A 98 -4.18 -17.70 -9.91
C PRO A 98 -3.91 -17.15 -11.32
N SER A 99 -4.79 -17.48 -12.26
CA SER A 99 -4.75 -16.94 -13.61
C SER A 99 -4.99 -15.42 -13.61
N VAL A 100 -4.67 -14.75 -14.71
CA VAL A 100 -4.93 -13.31 -14.88
C VAL A 100 -6.41 -13.00 -14.69
N GLU A 101 -7.31 -13.83 -15.21
CA GLU A 101 -8.77 -13.65 -15.07
C GLU A 101 -9.24 -13.79 -13.62
N GLU A 102 -8.69 -14.76 -12.88
CA GLU A 102 -8.97 -14.92 -11.46
C GLU A 102 -8.47 -13.72 -10.65
N GLN A 103 -7.26 -13.23 -10.93
CA GLN A 103 -6.71 -12.04 -10.29
C GLN A 103 -7.52 -10.78 -10.61
N LEU A 104 -7.95 -10.59 -11.87
CA LEU A 104 -8.79 -9.45 -12.27
C LEU A 104 -10.16 -9.48 -11.57
N THR A 105 -10.72 -10.67 -11.37
CA THR A 105 -11.97 -10.83 -10.62
C THR A 105 -11.82 -10.51 -9.15
N LEU A 106 -10.66 -10.80 -8.57
CA LEU A 106 -10.36 -10.64 -7.13
C LEU A 106 -9.61 -9.35 -6.80
N GLN A 107 -9.54 -8.37 -7.71
CA GLN A 107 -8.86 -7.09 -7.45
C GLN A 107 -9.36 -6.41 -6.16
N PRO A 108 -10.68 -6.31 -5.88
CA PRO A 108 -11.15 -5.69 -4.65
C PRO A 108 -10.59 -6.37 -3.38
N GLU A 109 -10.53 -7.70 -3.37
CA GLU A 109 -9.97 -8.45 -2.24
C GLU A 109 -8.44 -8.30 -2.16
N MET A 110 -7.75 -8.21 -3.30
CA MET A 110 -6.31 -7.92 -3.34
C MET A 110 -6.02 -6.53 -2.80
N PHE A 111 -6.81 -5.51 -3.15
CA PHE A 111 -6.66 -4.16 -2.60
C PHE A 111 -6.98 -4.13 -1.10
N ALA A 112 -8.04 -4.79 -0.67
CA ALA A 112 -8.33 -4.92 0.75
C ALA A 112 -7.18 -5.56 1.55
N ALA A 113 -6.47 -6.54 0.97
CA ALA A 113 -5.32 -7.18 1.60
C ALA A 113 -4.11 -6.22 1.80
N LEU A 114 -4.05 -5.08 1.09
CA LEU A 114 -3.03 -4.05 1.29
C LEU A 114 -3.18 -3.31 2.62
N SER A 115 -4.34 -3.39 3.28
CA SER A 115 -4.57 -2.82 4.61
C SER A 115 -4.12 -3.73 5.77
N SER A 116 -3.47 -4.85 5.48
CA SER A 116 -2.90 -5.73 6.50
C SER A 116 -1.91 -4.99 7.41
N PRO A 117 -1.89 -5.25 8.73
CA PRO A 117 -0.88 -4.67 9.63
C PRO A 117 0.54 -5.25 9.40
N HIS A 118 0.69 -6.22 8.51
CA HIS A 118 1.92 -6.96 8.29
C HIS A 118 2.51 -6.70 6.90
N SER A 119 3.73 -6.21 6.83
CA SER A 119 4.39 -5.82 5.57
C SER A 119 4.67 -6.97 4.61
N ARG A 120 4.88 -8.21 5.12
CA ARG A 120 5.19 -9.35 4.25
C ARG A 120 4.03 -9.73 3.31
N PRO A 121 2.80 -9.95 3.78
CA PRO A 121 1.66 -10.17 2.87
C PRO A 121 1.42 -8.99 1.94
N ILE A 122 1.53 -7.73 2.41
CA ILE A 122 1.41 -6.54 1.54
C ILE A 122 2.40 -6.62 0.38
N ASN A 123 3.67 -6.91 0.64
CA ASN A 123 4.70 -7.00 -0.40
C ASN A 123 4.45 -8.13 -1.40
N ILE A 124 3.89 -9.26 -0.96
CA ILE A 124 3.47 -10.35 -1.85
C ILE A 124 2.37 -9.86 -2.80
N ILE A 125 1.32 -9.23 -2.26
CA ILE A 125 0.20 -8.71 -3.07
C ILE A 125 0.66 -7.61 -4.02
N LEU A 126 1.50 -6.66 -3.57
CA LEU A 126 2.07 -5.62 -4.44
C LEU A 126 2.86 -6.23 -5.61
N GLY A 127 3.58 -7.34 -5.38
CA GLY A 127 4.27 -8.07 -6.44
C GLY A 127 3.31 -8.60 -7.51
N LEU A 128 2.18 -9.18 -7.11
CA LEU A 128 1.13 -9.66 -8.02
C LEU A 128 0.46 -8.50 -8.76
N LEU A 129 0.09 -7.43 -8.06
CA LEU A 129 -0.52 -6.24 -8.65
C LEU A 129 0.41 -5.57 -9.66
N LYS A 130 1.72 -5.55 -9.39
CA LYS A 130 2.73 -5.05 -10.36
C LYS A 130 2.72 -5.83 -11.67
N ASN A 131 2.47 -7.14 -11.62
CA ASN A 131 2.36 -7.94 -12.84
C ASN A 131 1.04 -7.70 -13.55
N LEU A 132 -0.04 -7.49 -12.80
CA LEU A 132 -1.40 -7.31 -13.30
C LEU A 132 -1.66 -5.89 -13.85
N CYS A 133 -0.97 -4.86 -13.35
CA CYS A 133 -1.30 -3.44 -13.57
C CYS A 133 -1.24 -2.96 -15.04
N SER A 134 -0.56 -3.69 -15.92
CA SER A 134 -0.56 -3.40 -17.37
C SER A 134 -1.85 -3.86 -18.07
N HIS A 135 -2.69 -4.65 -17.41
CA HIS A 135 -3.91 -5.16 -18.02
C HIS A 135 -4.96 -4.04 -18.16
N PRO A 136 -5.71 -3.95 -19.31
CA PRO A 136 -6.71 -2.88 -19.52
C PRO A 136 -7.80 -2.85 -18.43
N ARG A 137 -8.20 -3.99 -17.89
CA ARG A 137 -9.21 -4.10 -16.81
C ARG A 137 -8.64 -3.92 -15.40
N PHE A 138 -7.39 -3.50 -15.25
CA PHE A 138 -6.87 -3.17 -13.94
C PHE A 138 -7.55 -1.91 -13.40
N LEU A 139 -8.06 -1.99 -12.18
CA LEU A 139 -8.78 -0.91 -11.49
C LEU A 139 -7.76 0.11 -10.95
N THR A 140 -7.32 1.02 -11.82
CA THR A 140 -6.23 1.95 -11.53
C THR A 140 -6.60 2.94 -10.44
N ASP A 141 -7.81 3.51 -10.48
CA ASP A 141 -8.28 4.47 -9.47
C ASP A 141 -8.33 3.82 -8.09
N ASP A 142 -8.90 2.61 -7.99
CA ASP A 142 -8.98 1.87 -6.71
C ASP A 142 -7.59 1.56 -6.14
N PHE A 143 -6.58 1.30 -7.00
CA PHE A 143 -5.20 1.13 -6.55
C PHE A 143 -4.59 2.45 -6.05
N LEU A 144 -4.82 3.55 -6.77
CA LEU A 144 -4.32 4.88 -6.37
C LEU A 144 -4.88 5.30 -5.00
N ASP A 145 -6.13 4.95 -4.70
CA ASP A 145 -6.75 5.19 -3.39
C ASP A 145 -6.04 4.47 -2.23
N GLN A 146 -5.31 3.37 -2.53
CA GLN A 146 -4.55 2.65 -1.49
C GLN A 146 -3.19 3.30 -1.19
N THR A 147 -2.69 4.20 -2.02
CA THR A 147 -1.31 4.70 -1.91
C THR A 147 -1.03 5.45 -0.63
N ALA A 148 -2.01 6.21 -0.11
CA ALA A 148 -1.87 6.92 1.16
C ALA A 148 -1.57 5.95 2.32
N LEU A 149 -2.31 4.85 2.40
CA LEU A 149 -2.11 3.81 3.40
C LEU A 149 -0.74 3.12 3.23
N LEU A 150 -0.35 2.83 1.99
CA LEU A 150 0.91 2.16 1.69
C LEU A 150 2.12 3.04 2.03
N PHE A 151 2.06 4.35 1.76
CA PHE A 151 3.13 5.28 2.12
C PHE A 151 3.12 5.69 3.60
N ALA A 152 2.04 5.44 4.33
CA ALA A 152 2.02 5.57 5.79
C ALA A 152 2.75 4.43 6.53
N SER A 153 3.16 3.36 5.82
CA SER A 153 3.92 2.26 6.40
C SER A 153 5.34 2.70 6.77
N ASP A 154 5.86 2.23 7.91
CA ASP A 154 7.26 2.45 8.30
C ASP A 154 8.24 1.53 7.54
N VAL A 155 7.74 0.63 6.70
CA VAL A 155 8.56 -0.39 6.03
C VAL A 155 8.97 0.06 4.63
N LYS A 156 10.25 0.38 4.47
CA LYS A 156 10.84 0.81 3.20
C LYS A 156 10.47 -0.08 2.00
N ALA A 157 10.42 -1.41 2.18
CA ALA A 157 10.07 -2.33 1.10
C ALA A 157 8.65 -2.11 0.57
N VAL A 158 7.69 -1.70 1.42
CA VAL A 158 6.33 -1.36 1.01
C VAL A 158 6.35 -0.14 0.09
N HIS A 159 7.06 0.94 0.48
CA HIS A 159 7.23 2.13 -0.36
C HIS A 159 7.85 1.80 -1.71
N GLN A 160 8.94 1.01 -1.71
CA GLN A 160 9.65 0.65 -2.92
C GLN A 160 8.80 -0.18 -3.89
N ASN A 161 8.00 -1.12 -3.37
CA ASN A 161 7.10 -1.94 -4.16
C ASN A 161 5.90 -1.13 -4.68
N THR A 162 5.35 -0.22 -3.87
CA THR A 162 4.30 0.73 -4.30
C THR A 162 4.78 1.59 -5.46
N LEU A 163 5.96 2.21 -5.32
CA LEU A 163 6.59 2.98 -6.39
C LEU A 163 6.88 2.12 -7.63
N GLY A 164 7.17 0.84 -7.44
CA GLY A 164 7.32 -0.10 -8.54
C GLY A 164 6.04 -0.33 -9.35
N VAL A 165 4.88 -0.37 -8.69
CA VAL A 165 3.56 -0.44 -9.35
C VAL A 165 3.25 0.89 -10.05
N LEU A 166 3.38 2.02 -9.34
CA LEU A 166 3.13 3.36 -9.89
C LEU A 166 3.98 3.64 -11.14
N SER A 167 5.28 3.31 -11.09
CA SER A 167 6.19 3.50 -12.22
C SER A 167 5.81 2.64 -13.43
N LYS A 168 5.27 1.44 -13.21
CA LYS A 168 4.79 0.58 -14.29
C LYS A 168 3.48 1.09 -14.86
N LEU A 169 2.54 1.49 -14.02
CA LEU A 169 1.29 2.13 -14.43
C LEU A 169 1.56 3.37 -15.30
N ALA A 170 2.48 4.26 -14.87
CA ALA A 170 2.80 5.46 -15.62
C ALA A 170 3.37 5.17 -17.01
N LYS A 171 4.07 4.06 -17.20
CA LYS A 171 4.57 3.65 -18.53
C LYS A 171 3.47 3.19 -19.47
N GLU A 172 2.44 2.55 -18.92
CA GLU A 172 1.38 1.88 -19.69
C GLU A 172 0.13 2.75 -19.89
N LYS A 173 -0.16 3.68 -18.95
CA LYS A 173 -1.41 4.43 -18.88
C LYS A 173 -1.15 5.94 -18.82
N LYS A 174 -1.00 6.56 -19.99
CA LYS A 174 -0.66 8.00 -20.10
C LYS A 174 -1.74 8.90 -19.51
N GLU A 175 -2.99 8.50 -19.62
CA GLU A 175 -4.15 9.22 -19.10
C GLU A 175 -4.16 9.35 -17.57
N TYR A 176 -3.37 8.52 -16.87
CA TYR A 176 -3.21 8.53 -15.41
C TYR A 176 -1.93 9.26 -14.93
N HIS A 177 -1.13 9.85 -15.80
CA HIS A 177 0.16 10.44 -15.42
C HIS A 177 0.04 11.41 -14.25
N ASP A 178 -0.91 12.35 -14.32
CA ASP A 178 -1.11 13.36 -13.27
C ASP A 178 -1.52 12.71 -11.95
N ALA A 179 -2.54 11.83 -11.96
CA ALA A 179 -3.01 11.12 -10.77
C ALA A 179 -1.92 10.24 -10.14
N ILE A 180 -1.11 9.56 -10.96
CA ILE A 180 0.01 8.73 -10.50
C ILE A 180 1.10 9.60 -9.86
N CYS A 181 1.45 10.73 -10.46
CA CYS A 181 2.44 11.66 -9.91
C CYS A 181 1.95 12.25 -8.59
N CYS A 182 0.69 12.67 -8.51
CA CYS A 182 0.06 13.14 -7.27
C CYS A 182 0.06 12.06 -6.18
N ALA A 183 -0.31 10.83 -6.51
CA ALA A 183 -0.26 9.71 -5.57
C ALA A 183 1.16 9.43 -5.05
N ALA A 184 2.17 9.55 -5.92
CA ALA A 184 3.57 9.33 -5.54
C ALA A 184 4.09 10.37 -4.55
N THR A 185 3.57 11.63 -4.55
CA THR A 185 4.01 12.68 -3.63
C THR A 185 3.80 12.30 -2.17
N GLN A 186 2.80 11.45 -1.86
CA GLN A 186 2.53 10.95 -0.51
C GLN A 186 3.75 10.24 0.11
N GLY A 187 4.57 9.61 -0.72
CA GLY A 187 5.83 8.97 -0.29
C GLY A 187 6.93 9.95 0.12
N LEU A 188 6.79 11.26 -0.13
CA LEU A 188 7.73 12.31 0.31
C LEU A 188 7.70 12.53 1.83
N MET A 189 6.74 11.96 2.56
CA MET A 189 6.78 11.88 4.03
C MET A 189 7.95 11.01 4.51
N SER A 190 8.39 10.04 3.73
CA SER A 190 9.52 9.20 4.06
C SER A 190 10.83 9.99 3.97
N ARG A 191 11.64 9.95 5.04
CA ARG A 191 12.98 10.56 5.04
C ARG A 191 14.04 9.67 4.35
N ASP A 192 13.63 8.55 3.76
CA ASP A 192 14.55 7.67 3.01
C ASP A 192 14.89 8.29 1.65
N GLU A 193 16.15 8.62 1.47
CA GLU A 193 16.64 9.25 0.25
C GLU A 193 16.35 8.42 -1.02
N SER A 194 16.48 7.10 -0.94
CA SER A 194 16.22 6.24 -2.10
C SER A 194 14.74 6.24 -2.51
N THR A 195 13.84 6.43 -1.56
CA THR A 195 12.40 6.57 -1.81
C THR A 195 12.12 7.91 -2.48
N GLN A 196 12.62 9.02 -1.92
CA GLN A 196 12.44 10.35 -2.50
C GLN A 196 13.06 10.45 -3.90
N ASN A 197 14.26 9.90 -4.14
CA ASN A 197 14.88 9.88 -5.45
C ASN A 197 14.06 9.13 -6.51
N LYS A 198 13.37 8.06 -6.14
CA LYS A 198 12.48 7.36 -7.07
C LYS A 198 11.23 8.18 -7.39
N ILE A 199 10.68 8.89 -6.41
CA ILE A 199 9.54 9.80 -6.61
C ILE A 199 9.95 10.94 -7.56
N VAL A 200 11.10 11.55 -7.32
CA VAL A 200 11.65 12.59 -8.21
C VAL A 200 11.73 12.08 -9.65
N LYS A 201 12.34 10.91 -9.86
CA LYS A 201 12.45 10.32 -11.21
C LYS A 201 11.11 10.07 -11.86
N LEU A 202 10.12 9.61 -11.08
CA LEU A 202 8.77 9.36 -11.59
C LEU A 202 8.12 10.68 -12.02
N ILE A 203 8.18 11.71 -11.18
CA ILE A 203 7.60 13.03 -11.46
C ILE A 203 8.32 13.69 -12.65
N GLN A 204 9.66 13.69 -12.70
CA GLN A 204 10.41 14.25 -13.82
C GLN A 204 10.16 13.54 -15.16
N THR A 205 9.79 12.25 -15.11
CA THR A 205 9.56 11.47 -16.33
C THR A 205 8.13 11.62 -16.84
N PHE A 206 7.14 11.74 -15.96
CA PHE A 206 5.73 11.65 -16.32
C PHE A 206 4.88 12.85 -15.87
N GLY A 207 5.37 13.67 -14.94
CA GLY A 207 4.65 14.83 -14.41
C GLY A 207 4.76 16.04 -15.33
N GLU A 208 3.68 16.80 -15.40
CA GLU A 208 3.64 18.08 -16.11
C GLU A 208 3.94 19.24 -15.14
N THR A 209 4.90 20.09 -15.47
CA THR A 209 5.31 21.24 -14.64
C THR A 209 4.19 22.24 -14.42
N GLU A 210 3.24 22.32 -15.34
CA GLU A 210 2.11 23.27 -15.27
C GLU A 210 0.85 22.64 -14.63
N SER A 211 0.89 21.37 -14.20
CA SER A 211 -0.25 20.75 -13.52
C SER A 211 -0.51 21.41 -12.16
N PRO A 212 -1.67 22.06 -11.95
CA PRO A 212 -1.99 22.69 -10.68
C PRO A 212 -2.20 21.65 -9.55
N THR A 213 -2.75 20.49 -9.89
CA THR A 213 -2.97 19.38 -8.95
C THR A 213 -1.65 18.81 -8.44
N LEU A 214 -0.66 18.65 -9.32
CA LEU A 214 0.67 18.17 -8.93
C LEU A 214 1.43 19.23 -8.10
N LYS A 215 1.32 20.52 -8.45
CA LYS A 215 1.91 21.62 -7.67
C LYS A 215 1.34 21.64 -6.24
N GLU A 216 0.02 21.55 -6.10
CA GLU A 216 -0.67 21.49 -4.79
C GLU A 216 -0.22 20.26 -3.99
N ALA A 217 -0.22 19.08 -4.62
CA ALA A 217 0.21 17.83 -3.98
C ALA A 217 1.66 17.88 -3.50
N LEU A 218 2.58 18.48 -4.28
CA LEU A 218 3.97 18.67 -3.89
C LEU A 218 4.11 19.66 -2.73
N SER A 219 3.36 20.76 -2.76
CA SER A 219 3.40 21.80 -1.73
C SER A 219 3.01 21.25 -0.36
N ALA A 220 2.07 20.32 -0.30
CA ALA A 220 1.65 19.66 0.95
C ALA A 220 2.79 18.91 1.67
N TYR A 221 3.83 18.50 0.93
CA TYR A 221 4.99 17.75 1.47
C TYR A 221 6.30 18.55 1.44
N ALA A 222 6.25 19.85 1.15
CA ALA A 222 7.45 20.68 1.00
C ALA A 222 8.37 20.64 2.22
N GLU A 223 7.84 20.56 3.43
CA GLU A 223 8.64 20.53 4.66
C GLU A 223 9.32 19.17 4.92
N THR A 224 8.75 18.08 4.42
CA THR A 224 9.31 16.73 4.61
C THR A 224 10.33 16.33 3.55
N MET A 225 10.37 17.07 2.43
CA MET A 225 11.33 16.84 1.35
C MET A 225 12.76 17.09 1.80
N LEU A 226 13.67 16.22 1.36
CA LEU A 226 15.11 16.44 1.48
C LEU A 226 15.55 17.63 0.63
N THR A 227 16.65 18.29 1.00
CA THR A 227 17.19 19.45 0.27
C THR A 227 17.51 19.11 -1.18
N SER A 228 18.01 17.90 -1.46
CA SER A 228 18.23 17.40 -2.82
C SER A 228 16.94 17.31 -3.61
N THR A 229 15.91 16.71 -3.02
CA THR A 229 14.57 16.56 -3.61
C THR A 229 13.95 17.92 -3.97
N LYS A 230 14.02 18.91 -3.05
CA LYS A 230 13.53 20.28 -3.32
C LYS A 230 14.21 20.93 -4.51
N LYS A 231 15.54 20.75 -4.63
CA LYS A 231 16.31 21.29 -5.78
C LYS A 231 15.88 20.64 -7.09
N GLU A 232 15.71 19.33 -7.11
CA GLU A 232 15.36 18.59 -8.32
C GLU A 232 13.91 18.84 -8.76
N LEU A 233 12.99 19.13 -7.84
CA LEU A 233 11.59 19.45 -8.11
C LEU A 233 11.32 20.99 -8.14
N ALA A 234 12.34 21.83 -8.12
CA ALA A 234 12.18 23.29 -8.07
C ALA A 234 11.34 23.86 -9.23
N ALA A 235 11.36 23.23 -10.41
CA ALA A 235 10.54 23.64 -11.54
C ALA A 235 9.03 23.48 -11.29
N TYR A 236 8.65 22.51 -10.46
CA TYR A 236 7.27 22.23 -10.06
C TYR A 236 6.79 23.05 -8.85
N LEU A 237 7.70 23.70 -8.11
CA LEU A 237 7.41 24.43 -6.87
C LEU A 237 7.44 25.96 -7.04
N LYS A 238 7.81 26.48 -8.21
CA LYS A 238 8.16 27.91 -8.43
C LYS A 238 7.06 28.93 -8.13
N ASP A 239 5.78 28.54 -8.19
CA ASP A 239 4.69 29.51 -8.00
C ASP A 239 4.35 29.80 -6.54
N ASN A 240 4.81 28.97 -5.59
CA ASN A 240 4.55 29.16 -4.16
C ASN A 240 5.67 29.91 -3.40
N VAL A 241 6.85 30.09 -4.02
CA VAL A 241 7.99 30.75 -3.38
C VAL A 241 7.96 32.28 -3.60
N SER A 242 7.34 32.75 -4.68
CA SER A 242 7.22 34.20 -4.95
C SER A 242 6.24 34.90 -4.00
N ASP A 243 5.12 34.24 -3.61
CA ASP A 243 4.13 34.85 -2.72
C ASP A 243 4.56 34.83 -1.24
N ALA A 244 5.26 33.80 -0.78
CA ALA A 244 5.77 33.77 0.59
C ALA A 244 6.89 34.80 0.82
N LEU A 245 7.78 34.99 -0.17
CA LEU A 245 8.83 36.01 -0.10
C LEU A 245 8.30 37.45 -0.29
N SER A 246 7.19 37.64 -0.98
CA SER A 246 6.53 38.94 -1.09
C SER A 246 5.76 39.30 0.17
N THR A 247 5.16 38.35 0.82
CA THR A 247 4.41 38.55 2.08
C THR A 247 5.35 38.90 3.25
N ASP A 248 6.51 38.21 3.38
CA ASP A 248 7.51 38.55 4.40
C ASP A 248 8.18 39.92 4.15
N LYS A 249 8.40 40.31 2.90
CA LYS A 249 8.92 41.67 2.59
C LYS A 249 7.91 42.76 2.89
N VAL A 250 6.63 42.52 2.64
CA VAL A 250 5.56 43.49 2.95
C VAL A 250 5.38 43.63 4.45
N LEU A 251 5.45 42.52 5.22
CA LEU A 251 5.38 42.54 6.68
C LEU A 251 6.58 43.25 7.32
N LEU A 252 7.80 43.05 6.80
CA LEU A 252 9.00 43.75 7.31
C LEU A 252 8.97 45.26 7.00
N THR A 253 8.49 45.68 5.83
CA THR A 253 8.35 47.09 5.50
C THR A 253 7.26 47.79 6.33
N THR A 254 6.15 47.14 6.62
CA THR A 254 5.10 47.69 7.50
C THR A 254 5.50 47.79 8.95
N LEU A 255 6.38 46.91 9.45
CA LEU A 255 6.92 46.97 10.83
C LEU A 255 7.95 48.11 10.98
N ASP A 256 8.78 48.34 9.98
CA ASP A 256 9.75 49.47 9.98
C ASP A 256 9.05 50.84 9.89
N GLU A 257 7.97 50.97 9.12
CA GLU A 257 7.18 52.21 9.09
C GLU A 257 6.42 52.51 10.39
N GLN A 258 5.98 51.48 11.15
CA GLN A 258 5.35 51.67 12.44
C GLN A 258 6.36 51.92 13.57
N ALA A 259 7.60 51.47 13.46
CA ALA A 259 8.66 51.75 14.43
C ALA A 259 9.19 53.19 14.37
N SER A 260 9.01 53.90 13.26
CA SER A 260 9.49 55.26 13.07
C SER A 260 8.56 56.38 13.62
N VAL A 261 7.37 56.02 14.15
CA VAL A 261 6.35 57.02 14.59
C VAL A 261 6.26 57.13 16.10
N ALA A 262 7.00 56.36 16.89
CA ALA A 262 6.99 56.44 18.36
C ALA A 262 8.25 57.17 18.89
N SER A 263 8.33 58.49 18.67
CA SER A 263 9.21 59.35 19.50
C SER A 263 8.45 59.68 20.80
N PHE A 264 8.87 59.11 21.90
CA PHE A 264 8.40 59.49 23.24
C PHE A 264 9.13 60.74 23.66
N ASP A 265 8.41 61.90 23.75
CA ASP A 265 8.88 63.10 24.40
C ASP A 265 8.85 62.83 25.94
N TYR A 266 10.04 62.79 26.55
CA TYR A 266 10.22 62.70 28.00
C TYR A 266 10.27 64.10 28.56
N GLU A 267 9.22 64.58 29.26
CA GLU A 267 9.33 65.75 30.13
C GLU A 267 9.89 65.38 31.53
N PRO A 268 10.98 66.04 31.96
CA PRO A 268 11.48 65.79 33.30
C PRO A 268 10.58 66.47 34.37
N MET A 269 10.26 65.73 35.42
CA MET A 269 9.58 66.26 36.60
C MET A 269 10.43 67.33 37.30
N PRO A 270 9.82 68.48 37.78
CA PRO A 270 10.48 69.48 38.56
C PRO A 270 10.81 69.02 39.98
N PRO A 271 11.75 69.67 40.67
CA PRO A 271 12.34 69.25 41.96
C PRO A 271 11.37 69.36 43.17
#